data_fdd4533f2c623471b8b516bdc3f8497e
#
_entry.id   fdd4533f2c623471b8b516bdc3f8497e
#
_cell.length_a   1.000
_cell.length_b   1.000
_cell.length_c   1.000
_cell.angle_alpha   90.00
_cell.angle_beta   90.00
_cell.angle_gamma   90.00
#
_symmetry.space_group_name_H-M   'P 1'
#
loop_
_entity.id
_entity.type
_entity.pdbx_description
1 polymer ?
#
loop_
_entity_poly.entity_id
_entity_poly.type
_entity_poly.pdbx_seq_one_letter_code
_entity_poly.pdbx_strand_id
1 'polypeptide(L)'
;MQNVGIVGLGLIGGSLAKTIKLHTPYTVYGTEKNADTMRRAFLMEAIDGELTAETLPQCDVVLICLYPQGIIDYVTAHAADFKPDSLVIDCGGVKQVICDALFPVSQRYAWHFIGGHPMA
;
A
#
# COMPACT_ATOMS: atom_id res chain seq x y z
N MET A 1 -16.99 -6.63 -3.31
CA MET A 1 -15.75 -7.33 -2.89
C MET A 1 -14.65 -6.31 -2.76
N GLN A 2 -13.89 -6.36 -1.67
CA GLN A 2 -12.83 -5.38 -1.46
C GLN A 2 -11.48 -5.90 -1.91
N ASN A 3 -10.70 -5.01 -2.52
CA ASN A 3 -9.34 -5.28 -2.94
C ASN A 3 -8.39 -4.40 -2.14
N VAL A 4 -7.31 -5.01 -1.67
CA VAL A 4 -6.30 -4.33 -0.88
C VAL A 4 -4.97 -4.41 -1.61
N GLY A 5 -4.31 -3.27 -1.75
CA GLY A 5 -2.96 -3.20 -2.31
C GLY A 5 -1.95 -2.99 -1.21
N ILE A 6 -0.81 -3.66 -1.27
CA ILE A 6 0.27 -3.49 -0.31
C ILE A 6 1.55 -3.19 -1.07
N VAL A 7 2.12 -2.03 -0.78
CA VAL A 7 3.38 -1.58 -1.38
C VAL A 7 4.49 -1.83 -0.38
N GLY A 8 5.44 -2.67 -0.75
CA GLY A 8 6.51 -3.11 0.15
C GLY A 8 6.11 -4.37 0.91
N LEU A 9 6.72 -5.48 0.56
CA LEU A 9 6.38 -6.80 1.12
C LEU A 9 7.49 -7.33 2.04
N GLY A 10 8.22 -6.42 2.67
CA GLY A 10 9.18 -6.77 3.69
C GLY A 10 8.49 -7.28 4.96
N LEU A 11 9.14 -7.09 6.10
CA LEU A 11 8.65 -7.67 7.35
C LEU A 11 7.23 -7.20 7.70
N ILE A 12 6.99 -5.90 7.67
CA ILE A 12 5.70 -5.33 8.05
C ILE A 12 4.65 -5.59 6.96
N GLY A 13 4.96 -5.23 5.71
CA GLY A 13 4.02 -5.38 4.60
C GLY A 13 3.65 -6.84 4.35
N GLY A 14 4.63 -7.73 4.41
CA GLY A 14 4.38 -9.16 4.25
C GLY A 14 3.50 -9.73 5.35
N SER A 15 3.73 -9.27 6.59
CA SER A 15 2.92 -9.68 7.73
C SER A 15 1.48 -9.20 7.62
N LEU A 16 1.29 -7.93 7.20
CA LEU A 16 -0.05 -7.37 6.97
C LEU A 16 -0.78 -8.11 5.87
N ALA A 17 -0.10 -8.39 4.76
CA ALA A 17 -0.69 -9.12 3.64
C ALA A 17 -1.19 -10.49 4.10
N LYS A 18 -0.36 -11.22 4.83
CA LYS A 18 -0.71 -12.54 5.32
C LYS A 18 -1.87 -12.50 6.30
N THR A 19 -1.88 -11.52 7.20
CA THR A 19 -2.96 -11.36 8.16
C THR A 19 -4.29 -11.08 7.47
N ILE A 20 -4.29 -10.20 6.49
CA ILE A 20 -5.49 -9.86 5.72
C ILE A 20 -6.01 -11.10 4.98
N LYS A 21 -5.10 -11.87 4.36
CA LYS A 21 -5.47 -13.08 3.65
C LYS A 21 -6.09 -14.13 4.58
N LEU A 22 -5.54 -14.28 5.79
CA LEU A 22 -6.02 -15.28 6.74
C LEU A 22 -7.36 -14.92 7.38
N HIS A 23 -7.63 -13.63 7.59
CA HIS A 23 -8.76 -13.19 8.41
C HIS A 23 -9.86 -12.48 7.64
N THR A 24 -9.70 -12.28 6.34
CA THR A 24 -10.70 -11.59 5.52
C THR A 24 -10.90 -12.28 4.18
N PRO A 25 -12.04 -12.05 3.50
CA PRO A 25 -12.24 -12.53 2.13
C PRO A 25 -11.67 -11.58 1.08
N TYR A 26 -10.87 -10.60 1.47
CA TYR A 26 -10.37 -9.59 0.55
C TYR A 26 -9.32 -10.16 -0.40
N THR A 27 -9.27 -9.62 -1.62
CA THR A 27 -8.21 -9.91 -2.56
C THR A 27 -7.03 -8.99 -2.26
N VAL A 28 -5.83 -9.56 -2.14
CA VAL A 28 -4.62 -8.82 -1.79
C VAL A 28 -3.67 -8.80 -2.97
N TYR A 29 -3.34 -7.59 -3.42
CA TYR A 29 -2.30 -7.37 -4.43
C TYR A 29 -1.09 -6.75 -3.74
N GLY A 30 0.10 -7.12 -4.18
CA GLY A 30 1.31 -6.61 -3.55
C GLY A 30 2.38 -6.26 -4.58
N THR A 31 3.27 -5.35 -4.22
CA THR A 31 4.44 -5.04 -5.03
C THR A 31 5.66 -4.88 -4.13
N GLU A 32 6.81 -5.27 -4.67
CA GLU A 32 8.07 -5.26 -3.95
C GLU A 32 9.21 -5.16 -4.97
N LYS A 33 10.18 -4.30 -4.71
CA LYS A 33 11.32 -4.12 -5.61
C LYS A 33 12.29 -5.29 -5.59
N ASN A 34 12.41 -5.96 -4.44
CA ASN A 34 13.30 -7.10 -4.31
C ASN A 34 12.63 -8.35 -4.87
N ALA A 35 13.22 -8.92 -5.93
CA ALA A 35 12.63 -10.05 -6.62
C ALA A 35 12.50 -11.30 -5.73
N ASP A 36 13.44 -11.51 -4.84
CA ASP A 36 13.39 -12.66 -3.93
C ASP A 36 12.27 -12.51 -2.91
N THR A 37 12.10 -11.30 -2.37
CA THR A 37 11.01 -11.00 -1.44
C THR A 37 9.66 -11.15 -2.13
N MET A 38 9.55 -10.68 -3.36
CA MET A 38 8.32 -10.82 -4.15
C MET A 38 7.98 -12.28 -4.40
N ARG A 39 8.98 -13.07 -4.80
CA ARG A 39 8.80 -14.51 -5.03
C ARG A 39 8.34 -15.22 -3.75
N ARG A 40 8.94 -14.87 -2.61
CA ARG A 40 8.57 -15.46 -1.32
C ARG A 40 7.13 -15.14 -0.97
N ALA A 41 6.67 -13.92 -1.25
CA ALA A 41 5.28 -13.54 -0.96
C ALA A 41 4.29 -14.40 -1.74
N PHE A 42 4.58 -14.71 -3.01
CA PHE A 42 3.75 -15.61 -3.79
C PHE A 42 3.81 -17.05 -3.26
N LEU A 43 5.00 -17.54 -2.94
CA LEU A 43 5.18 -18.91 -2.43
C LEU A 43 4.48 -19.12 -1.10
N MET A 44 4.45 -18.11 -0.25
CA MET A 44 3.79 -18.16 1.06
C MET A 44 2.30 -17.79 0.99
N GLU A 45 1.80 -17.56 -0.21
CA GLU A 45 0.40 -17.17 -0.44
C GLU A 45 0.00 -15.93 0.34
N ALA A 46 0.94 -15.00 0.53
CA ALA A 46 0.67 -13.73 1.21
C ALA A 46 -0.11 -12.77 0.33
N ILE A 47 0.01 -12.91 -0.99
CA ILE A 47 -0.68 -12.07 -1.96
C ILE A 47 -1.38 -12.94 -3.01
N ASP A 48 -2.47 -12.42 -3.57
CA ASP A 48 -3.21 -13.07 -4.65
C ASP A 48 -2.66 -12.72 -6.02
N GLY A 49 -2.07 -11.56 -6.16
CA GLY A 49 -1.51 -11.10 -7.42
C GLY A 49 -0.59 -9.91 -7.22
N GLU A 50 0.02 -9.47 -8.32
CA GLU A 50 0.93 -8.33 -8.29
C GLU A 50 0.17 -7.02 -8.40
N LEU A 51 0.58 -6.03 -7.59
CA LEU A 51 0.05 -4.68 -7.68
C LEU A 51 0.74 -3.96 -8.83
N THR A 52 0.00 -3.68 -9.88
CA THR A 52 0.50 -3.04 -11.10
C THR A 52 -0.32 -1.79 -11.40
N ALA A 53 0.04 -1.09 -12.48
CA ALA A 53 -0.75 0.06 -12.93
C ALA A 53 -2.19 -0.33 -13.28
N GLU A 54 -2.43 -1.61 -13.57
CA GLU A 54 -3.76 -2.09 -13.92
C GLU A 54 -4.58 -2.48 -12.70
N THR A 55 -3.93 -3.02 -11.65
CA THR A 55 -4.63 -3.45 -10.43
C THR A 55 -4.74 -2.36 -9.39
N LEU A 56 -3.84 -1.38 -9.40
CA LEU A 56 -3.89 -0.28 -8.44
C LEU A 56 -5.22 0.47 -8.46
N PRO A 57 -5.81 0.82 -9.62
CA PRO A 57 -7.11 1.50 -9.65
C PRO A 57 -8.28 0.64 -9.16
N GLN A 58 -8.06 -0.64 -8.92
CA GLN A 58 -9.09 -1.54 -8.40
C GLN A 58 -9.04 -1.69 -6.89
N CYS A 59 -8.01 -1.13 -6.24
CA CYS A 59 -7.84 -1.29 -4.81
C CYS A 59 -8.63 -0.25 -4.03
N ASP A 60 -9.44 -0.71 -3.09
CA ASP A 60 -10.21 0.15 -2.20
C ASP A 60 -9.36 0.70 -1.07
N VAL A 61 -8.33 -0.03 -0.67
CA VAL A 61 -7.37 0.35 0.35
C VAL A 61 -5.97 0.03 -0.16
N VAL A 62 -5.05 0.98 -0.02
CA VAL A 62 -3.65 0.76 -0.36
C VAL A 62 -2.79 1.07 0.86
N LEU A 63 -2.07 0.07 1.33
CA LEU A 63 -1.17 0.19 2.47
C LEU A 63 0.27 0.33 1.96
N ILE A 64 0.94 1.40 2.34
CA ILE A 64 2.28 1.68 1.85
C ILE A 64 3.28 1.49 2.96
N CYS A 65 4.05 0.40 2.85
CA CYS A 65 4.97 -0.06 3.88
C CYS A 65 6.42 0.12 3.41
N LEU A 66 6.78 1.37 3.18
CA LEU A 66 8.11 1.76 2.71
C LEU A 66 8.75 2.72 3.73
N TYR A 67 10.02 3.04 3.52
CA TYR A 67 10.64 4.14 4.25
C TYR A 67 9.99 5.47 3.84
N PRO A 68 10.05 6.51 4.70
CA PRO A 68 9.30 7.75 4.46
C PRO A 68 9.48 8.36 3.07
N GLN A 69 10.70 8.44 2.57
CA GLN A 69 10.92 9.00 1.23
C GLN A 69 10.30 8.11 0.15
N GLY A 70 10.36 6.80 0.32
CA GLY A 70 9.73 5.86 -0.61
C GLY A 70 8.21 6.00 -0.62
N ILE A 71 7.59 6.26 0.53
CA ILE A 71 6.15 6.50 0.62
C ILE A 71 5.80 7.76 -0.17
N ILE A 72 6.51 8.85 0.06
CA ILE A 72 6.27 10.11 -0.63
C ILE A 72 6.43 9.94 -2.14
N ASP A 73 7.51 9.29 -2.55
CA ASP A 73 7.79 9.08 -3.97
C ASP A 73 6.73 8.22 -4.65
N TYR A 74 6.33 7.13 -4.00
CA TYR A 74 5.34 6.22 -4.56
C TYR A 74 3.98 6.92 -4.72
N VAL A 75 3.49 7.58 -3.67
CA VAL A 75 2.19 8.23 -3.70
C VAL A 75 2.18 9.35 -4.73
N THR A 76 3.26 10.13 -4.80
CA THR A 76 3.36 11.23 -5.77
C THR A 76 3.37 10.69 -7.20
N ALA A 77 4.12 9.63 -7.46
CA ALA A 77 4.23 9.03 -8.80
C ALA A 77 2.91 8.40 -9.26
N HIS A 78 2.14 7.84 -8.33
CA HIS A 78 0.91 7.11 -8.65
C HIS A 78 -0.37 7.85 -8.27
N ALA A 79 -0.28 9.14 -7.96
CA ALA A 79 -1.41 9.91 -7.45
C ALA A 79 -2.64 9.87 -8.36
N ALA A 80 -2.44 9.79 -9.68
CA ALA A 80 -3.55 9.73 -10.63
C ALA A 80 -4.11 8.32 -10.82
N ASP A 81 -3.45 7.30 -10.26
CA ASP A 81 -3.81 5.90 -10.48
C ASP A 81 -4.68 5.31 -9.37
N PHE A 82 -4.73 5.95 -8.21
CA PHE A 82 -5.53 5.46 -7.09
C PHE A 82 -7.02 5.58 -7.41
N LYS A 83 -7.78 4.57 -7.00
CA LYS A 83 -9.22 4.57 -7.21
C LYS A 83 -9.89 5.74 -6.48
N PRO A 84 -10.86 6.44 -7.10
CA PRO A 84 -11.65 7.45 -6.38
C PRO A 84 -12.27 6.87 -5.12
N ASP A 85 -12.25 7.65 -4.04
CA ASP A 85 -12.74 7.27 -2.72
C ASP A 85 -11.96 6.13 -2.04
N SER A 86 -10.84 5.70 -2.60
CA SER A 86 -10.00 4.73 -1.94
C SER A 86 -9.24 5.36 -0.77
N LEU A 87 -8.80 4.52 0.15
CA LEU A 87 -7.98 4.92 1.28
C LEU A 87 -6.52 4.58 1.00
N VAL A 88 -5.66 5.57 1.04
CA VAL A 88 -4.22 5.40 0.89
C VAL A 88 -3.60 5.63 2.26
N ILE A 89 -3.06 4.59 2.87
CA ILE A 89 -2.62 4.60 4.25
C ILE A 89 -1.11 4.37 4.29
N ASP A 90 -0.37 5.30 4.94
CA ASP A 90 1.04 5.08 5.15
C ASP A 90 1.28 4.26 6.42
N CYS A 91 2.24 3.34 6.35
CA CYS A 91 2.68 2.55 7.49
C CYS A 91 4.11 2.94 7.91
N GLY A 92 4.52 4.15 7.56
CA GLY A 92 5.86 4.64 7.88
C GLY A 92 5.94 5.23 9.27
N GLY A 93 7.18 5.45 9.73
CA GLY A 93 7.42 5.89 11.11
C GLY A 93 7.41 7.40 11.33
N VAL A 94 7.77 8.21 10.34
CA VAL A 94 7.92 9.66 10.51
C VAL A 94 6.72 10.37 9.90
N LYS A 95 5.69 10.59 10.72
CA LYS A 95 4.40 11.10 10.28
C LYS A 95 4.43 12.51 9.73
N GLN A 96 5.12 13.42 10.43
CA GLN A 96 5.07 14.83 10.10
C GLN A 96 5.54 15.09 8.66
N VAL A 97 6.67 14.51 8.30
CA VAL A 97 7.25 14.70 6.97
C VAL A 97 6.34 14.12 5.89
N ILE A 98 5.80 12.93 6.14
CA ILE A 98 4.93 12.26 5.19
C ILE A 98 3.63 13.03 5.00
N CYS A 99 2.98 13.42 6.09
CA CYS A 99 1.72 14.15 6.03
C CYS A 99 1.88 15.52 5.38
N ASP A 100 2.96 16.24 5.71
CA ASP A 100 3.22 17.54 5.11
C ASP A 100 3.40 17.45 3.59
N ALA A 101 4.01 16.36 3.13
CA ALA A 101 4.22 16.15 1.70
C ALA A 101 2.96 15.67 0.98
N LEU A 102 2.17 14.79 1.59
CA LEU A 102 1.12 14.06 0.89
C LEU A 102 -0.30 14.61 1.05
N PHE A 103 -0.62 15.33 2.14
CA PHE A 103 -1.93 15.93 2.25
C PHE A 103 -2.23 16.91 1.11
N PRO A 104 -1.29 17.80 0.72
CA PRO A 104 -1.54 18.67 -0.44
C PRO A 104 -1.74 17.90 -1.75
N VAL A 105 -1.04 16.78 -1.92
CA VAL A 105 -1.20 15.93 -3.09
C VAL A 105 -2.59 15.32 -3.11
N SER A 106 -3.04 14.75 -1.98
CA SER A 106 -4.33 14.07 -1.91
C SER A 106 -5.49 15.00 -2.19
N GLN A 107 -5.37 16.29 -1.88
CA GLN A 107 -6.44 17.26 -2.11
C GLN A 107 -6.71 17.55 -3.59
N ARG A 108 -5.79 17.15 -4.47
CA ARG A 108 -5.96 17.31 -5.92
C ARG A 108 -6.72 16.14 -6.55
N TYR A 109 -6.98 15.10 -5.76
CA TYR A 109 -7.56 13.85 -6.27
C TYR A 109 -8.73 13.43 -5.40
N ALA A 110 -9.46 12.40 -5.84
CA ALA A 110 -10.65 11.92 -5.12
C ALA A 110 -10.35 10.83 -4.09
N TRP A 111 -9.11 10.37 -4.00
CA TRP A 111 -8.72 9.40 -2.96
C TRP A 111 -8.34 10.10 -1.66
N HIS A 112 -8.34 9.36 -0.56
CA HIS A 112 -8.11 9.91 0.78
C HIS A 112 -6.79 9.40 1.34
N PHE A 113 -5.94 10.31 1.79
CA PHE A 113 -4.69 9.95 2.46
C PHE A 113 -4.90 9.89 3.96
N ILE A 114 -4.46 8.81 4.59
CA ILE A 114 -4.54 8.63 6.03
C ILE A 114 -3.16 8.26 6.55
N GLY A 115 -2.67 9.00 7.54
CA GLY A 115 -1.45 8.65 8.24
C GLY A 115 -1.72 7.54 9.22
N GLY A 116 -1.28 6.32 8.88
CA GLY A 116 -1.38 5.17 9.77
C GLY A 116 -0.33 5.25 10.86
N HIS A 117 -0.65 4.70 12.04
CA HIS A 117 0.31 4.57 13.12
C HIS A 117 0.63 3.11 13.31
N PRO A 118 1.81 2.64 12.88
CA PRO A 118 2.22 1.33 13.34
C PRO A 118 2.44 1.46 14.85
N MET A 119 1.70 0.67 15.58
CA MET A 119 1.86 0.64 17.03
C MET A 119 3.22 0.06 17.34
N ALA A 120 4.02 0.87 17.99
CA ALA A 120 5.31 0.41 18.46
C ALA A 120 5.10 -0.51 19.67
#